data_4c02b129c37bf3f10664a885d5103ca6
#
_entry.id   4c02b129c37bf3f10664a885d5103ca6
#
_cell.length_a   1.000
_cell.length_b   1.000
_cell.length_c   1.000
_cell.angle_alpha   90.00
_cell.angle_beta   90.00
_cell.angle_gamma   90.00
#
_symmetry.space_group_name_H-M   'P 1'
#
loop_
_entity.id
_entity.type
_entity.pdbx_description
1 polymer ?
#
loop_
_entity_poly.entity_id
_entity_poly.type
_entity_poly.pdbx_seq_one_letter_code
_entity_poly.pdbx_strand_id
1 'polypeptide(L)'
;MINVNDNQRILFIGDSITDVKFNRRCARGIGGKKVYCLQVAKELKRKHKGLKFFYKGIASNRTYHVYDRLTKDCINLKPDLIIMLIGVNDAWENYVPEQYPPLLRPMEPHIKEVYRRIKAELPSTKLITLLPFMIHTIEEKLPFQKVLDAFIDDLRQYATGNADEIIDLQKVFNEAEKSTDPYLLARDGIHPTDLGHSVIAKAILEKIAY
;
A
#
# COMPACT_ATOMS: atom_id res chain seq x y z
N MET A 1 1.87 -8.14 16.41
CA MET A 1 3.02 -7.24 16.14
C MET A 1 4.18 -8.03 15.54
N ILE A 2 4.85 -7.48 14.56
CA ILE A 2 5.98 -8.11 13.85
C ILE A 2 7.28 -7.59 14.44
N ASN A 3 8.18 -8.50 14.83
CA ASN A 3 9.52 -8.12 15.30
C ASN A 3 10.43 -7.80 14.11
N VAL A 4 11.08 -6.64 14.17
CA VAL A 4 12.15 -6.27 13.24
C VAL A 4 13.49 -6.37 13.99
N ASN A 5 14.51 -6.94 13.33
CA ASN A 5 15.85 -7.15 13.90
C ASN A 5 16.91 -6.47 13.02
N ASP A 6 18.12 -6.34 13.56
CA ASP A 6 19.28 -5.84 12.82
C ASP A 6 19.54 -6.65 11.52
N ASN A 7 20.08 -5.98 10.52
CA ASN A 7 20.49 -6.54 9.22
C ASN A 7 19.35 -7.08 8.33
N GLN A 8 18.10 -6.92 8.71
CA GLN A 8 16.96 -7.36 7.92
C GLN A 8 16.77 -6.55 6.64
N ARG A 9 16.07 -7.17 5.70
CA ARG A 9 15.71 -6.66 4.36
C ARG A 9 14.21 -6.35 4.35
N ILE A 10 13.85 -5.10 4.13
CA ILE A 10 12.46 -4.62 4.18
C ILE A 10 12.05 -4.13 2.80
N LEU A 11 10.96 -4.68 2.28
CA LEU A 11 10.40 -4.34 0.98
C LEU A 11 9.10 -3.58 1.13
N PHE A 12 9.00 -2.43 0.46
CA PHE A 12 7.75 -1.72 0.20
C PHE A 12 7.37 -1.95 -1.27
N ILE A 13 6.21 -2.55 -1.53
CA ILE A 13 5.73 -2.85 -2.88
C ILE A 13 4.30 -2.35 -3.05
N GLY A 14 3.98 -1.79 -4.21
CA GLY A 14 2.66 -1.23 -4.47
C GLY A 14 2.58 -0.33 -5.69
N ASP A 15 1.65 0.60 -5.63
CA ASP A 15 1.31 1.56 -6.69
C ASP A 15 1.92 2.97 -6.47
N SER A 16 1.22 4.03 -6.96
CA SER A 16 1.64 5.43 -6.86
C SER A 16 1.81 5.91 -5.43
N ILE A 17 1.02 5.40 -4.47
CA ILE A 17 1.09 5.80 -3.06
C ILE A 17 2.41 5.34 -2.44
N THR A 18 2.95 4.21 -2.92
CA THR A 18 4.24 3.66 -2.50
C THR A 18 5.42 4.18 -3.35
N ASP A 19 5.15 4.71 -4.56
CA ASP A 19 6.18 5.17 -5.50
C ASP A 19 6.86 6.47 -5.02
N VAL A 20 8.08 6.33 -4.49
CA VAL A 20 8.87 7.48 -4.00
C VAL A 20 9.17 8.50 -5.09
N LYS A 21 9.39 8.03 -6.35
CA LYS A 21 9.73 8.92 -7.47
C LYS A 21 8.49 9.70 -7.93
N PHE A 22 7.35 9.03 -8.05
CA PHE A 22 6.08 9.66 -8.37
C PHE A 22 5.75 10.75 -7.36
N ASN A 23 5.71 10.42 -6.07
CA ASN A 23 5.35 11.36 -5.01
C ASN A 23 6.27 12.60 -4.97
N ARG A 24 7.57 12.43 -5.17
CA ARG A 24 8.53 13.55 -5.21
C ARG A 24 8.41 14.44 -6.43
N ARG A 25 7.93 13.91 -7.57
CA ARG A 25 7.75 14.63 -8.83
C ARG A 25 6.37 15.22 -9.00
N CYS A 26 5.41 14.78 -8.21
CA CYS A 26 4.03 15.21 -8.34
C CYS A 26 3.94 16.72 -8.13
N ALA A 27 3.83 17.44 -9.25
CA ALA A 27 3.62 18.88 -9.27
C ALA A 27 2.21 19.18 -8.71
N ARG A 28 1.99 20.41 -8.22
CA ARG A 28 0.68 20.90 -7.77
C ARG A 28 0.19 20.35 -6.42
N GLY A 29 1.06 19.73 -5.61
CA GLY A 29 0.69 19.31 -4.26
C GLY A 29 -0.21 18.06 -4.18
N ILE A 30 -0.34 17.33 -5.28
CA ILE A 30 -0.86 15.97 -5.29
C ILE A 30 0.31 15.06 -4.89
N GLY A 31 0.13 14.27 -3.83
CA GLY A 31 1.18 13.46 -3.24
C GLY A 31 2.12 14.23 -2.30
N GLY A 32 2.82 13.49 -1.47
CA GLY A 32 3.74 14.00 -0.45
C GLY A 32 5.21 13.77 -0.79
N LYS A 33 6.09 14.66 -0.33
CA LYS A 33 7.55 14.47 -0.43
C LYS A 33 8.07 13.48 0.62
N LYS A 34 7.40 13.41 1.77
CA LYS A 34 7.71 12.51 2.89
C LYS A 34 6.90 11.23 2.80
N VAL A 35 7.13 10.44 1.76
CA VAL A 35 6.40 9.18 1.51
C VAL A 35 6.47 8.26 2.72
N TYR A 36 5.37 7.57 3.05
CA TYR A 36 5.27 6.73 4.25
C TYR A 36 6.38 5.71 4.38
N CYS A 37 6.79 5.07 3.28
CA CYS A 37 7.86 4.08 3.28
C CYS A 37 9.22 4.67 3.69
N LEU A 38 9.49 5.94 3.38
CA LEU A 38 10.70 6.64 3.83
C LEU A 38 10.61 7.02 5.30
N GLN A 39 9.42 7.37 5.81
CA GLN A 39 9.21 7.67 7.23
C GLN A 39 9.38 6.41 8.08
N VAL A 40 8.76 5.28 7.68
CA VAL A 40 8.94 3.98 8.34
C VAL A 40 10.41 3.57 8.34
N ALA A 41 11.08 3.65 7.17
CA ALA A 41 12.49 3.32 7.06
C ALA A 41 13.38 4.19 7.95
N LYS A 42 13.09 5.48 8.07
CA LYS A 42 13.81 6.42 8.95
C LYS A 42 13.68 5.99 10.42
N GLU A 43 12.45 5.67 10.86
CA GLU A 43 12.21 5.29 12.24
C GLU A 43 12.86 3.94 12.59
N LEU A 44 12.74 2.95 11.70
CA LEU A 44 13.38 1.65 11.91
C LEU A 44 14.92 1.74 11.94
N LYS A 45 15.54 2.59 11.11
CA LYS A 45 16.99 2.84 11.14
C LYS A 45 17.48 3.46 12.43
N ARG A 46 16.63 4.15 13.18
CA ARG A 46 17.00 4.70 14.50
C ARG A 46 17.10 3.61 15.57
N LYS A 47 16.37 2.52 15.38
CA LYS A 47 16.24 1.42 16.34
C LYS A 47 17.14 0.24 16.01
N HIS A 48 17.41 0.00 14.73
CA HIS A 48 18.10 -1.19 14.22
C HIS A 48 19.23 -0.83 13.26
N LYS A 49 20.33 -1.59 13.34
CA LYS A 49 21.51 -1.42 12.47
C LYS A 49 21.43 -2.32 11.24
N GLY A 50 22.12 -1.94 10.18
CA GLY A 50 22.32 -2.79 8.99
C GLY A 50 21.08 -3.05 8.14
N LEU A 51 19.93 -2.41 8.41
CA LEU A 51 18.69 -2.59 7.64
C LEU A 51 18.86 -2.20 6.17
N LYS A 52 18.34 -3.04 5.26
CA LYS A 52 18.30 -2.78 3.82
C LYS A 52 16.85 -2.55 3.40
N PHE A 53 16.58 -1.48 2.66
CA PHE A 53 15.24 -1.11 2.22
C PHE A 53 15.12 -1.13 0.71
N PHE A 54 14.04 -1.73 0.21
CA PHE A 54 13.69 -1.77 -1.20
C PHE A 54 12.35 -1.05 -1.41
N TYR A 55 12.32 -0.12 -2.35
CA TYR A 55 11.14 0.69 -2.68
C TYR A 55 10.68 0.30 -4.08
N LYS A 56 9.62 -0.46 -4.17
CA LYS A 56 9.06 -1.06 -5.39
C LYS A 56 7.62 -0.61 -5.64
N GLY A 57 7.32 0.65 -5.30
CA GLY A 57 6.12 1.32 -5.77
C GLY A 57 6.26 1.73 -7.22
N ILE A 58 5.23 1.54 -8.03
CA ILE A 58 5.14 2.00 -9.42
C ILE A 58 3.75 2.58 -9.64
N ALA A 59 3.69 3.86 -10.04
CA ALA A 59 2.43 4.56 -10.27
C ALA A 59 1.52 3.80 -11.25
N SER A 60 0.21 3.86 -10.99
CA SER A 60 -0.85 3.19 -11.75
C SER A 60 -0.81 1.65 -11.77
N ASN A 61 0.07 1.02 -10.96
CA ASN A 61 0.07 -0.43 -10.88
C ASN A 61 -1.21 -0.96 -10.24
N ARG A 62 -1.69 -2.08 -10.76
CA ARG A 62 -2.76 -2.93 -10.28
C ARG A 62 -2.18 -4.24 -9.74
N THR A 63 -3.01 -5.07 -9.18
CA THR A 63 -2.58 -6.37 -8.60
C THR A 63 -1.87 -7.24 -9.63
N TYR A 64 -2.35 -7.30 -10.86
CA TYR A 64 -1.70 -8.10 -11.90
C TYR A 64 -0.30 -7.59 -12.29
N HIS A 65 -0.05 -6.28 -12.22
CA HIS A 65 1.29 -5.74 -12.44
C HIS A 65 2.26 -6.16 -11.31
N VAL A 66 1.76 -6.20 -10.06
CA VAL A 66 2.55 -6.72 -8.94
C VAL A 66 2.86 -8.19 -9.15
N TYR A 67 1.88 -8.98 -9.61
CA TYR A 67 2.08 -10.38 -9.96
C TYR A 67 3.14 -10.56 -11.06
N ASP A 68 3.05 -9.84 -12.17
CA ASP A 68 3.99 -9.93 -13.30
C ASP A 68 5.44 -9.66 -12.89
N ARG A 69 5.66 -8.73 -11.97
CA ARG A 69 7.00 -8.34 -11.49
C ARG A 69 7.41 -8.98 -10.17
N LEU A 70 6.57 -9.88 -9.60
CA LEU A 70 6.78 -10.43 -8.26
C LEU A 70 8.14 -11.12 -8.11
N THR A 71 8.56 -11.93 -9.09
CA THR A 71 9.86 -12.60 -9.05
C THR A 71 11.01 -11.60 -8.94
N LYS A 72 11.03 -10.57 -9.80
CA LYS A 72 12.13 -9.59 -9.86
C LYS A 72 12.12 -8.65 -8.67
N ASP A 73 10.93 -8.15 -8.29
CA ASP A 73 10.78 -7.03 -7.37
C ASP A 73 10.46 -7.44 -5.93
N CYS A 74 10.26 -8.75 -5.70
CA CYS A 74 10.00 -9.32 -4.38
C CYS A 74 10.84 -10.57 -4.12
N ILE A 75 10.57 -11.69 -4.82
CA ILE A 75 11.13 -13.00 -4.51
C ILE A 75 12.68 -12.99 -4.55
N ASN A 76 13.28 -12.46 -5.63
CA ASN A 76 14.73 -12.38 -5.79
C ASN A 76 15.40 -11.44 -4.77
N LEU A 77 14.64 -10.55 -4.15
CA LEU A 77 15.15 -9.66 -3.12
C LEU A 77 15.25 -10.35 -1.75
N LYS A 78 14.55 -11.47 -1.56
CA LYS A 78 14.53 -12.24 -0.30
C LYS A 78 14.30 -11.33 0.91
N PRO A 79 13.21 -10.55 0.97
CA PRO A 79 12.94 -9.67 2.11
C PRO A 79 12.59 -10.48 3.35
N ASP A 80 12.90 -9.95 4.53
CA ASP A 80 12.45 -10.47 5.82
C ASP A 80 11.07 -9.92 6.19
N LEU A 81 10.76 -8.71 5.69
CA LEU A 81 9.46 -8.06 5.86
C LEU A 81 9.01 -7.44 4.53
N ILE A 82 7.78 -7.74 4.14
CA ILE A 82 7.08 -7.10 3.02
C ILE A 82 5.97 -6.22 3.57
N ILE A 83 5.88 -5.00 3.07
CA ILE A 83 4.77 -4.06 3.30
C ILE A 83 4.16 -3.77 1.93
N MET A 84 2.94 -4.28 1.69
CA MET A 84 2.26 -4.22 0.40
C MET A 84 1.01 -3.35 0.46
N LEU A 85 0.92 -2.34 -0.42
CA LEU A 85 -0.27 -1.50 -0.64
C LEU A 85 -0.61 -1.50 -2.12
N ILE A 86 -1.73 -2.13 -2.48
CA ILE A 86 -2.20 -2.26 -3.86
C ILE A 86 -3.73 -2.42 -3.89
N GLY A 87 -4.37 -2.13 -5.01
CA GLY A 87 -5.79 -2.41 -5.26
C GLY A 87 -6.66 -1.19 -5.56
N VAL A 88 -6.22 0.03 -5.22
CA VAL A 88 -7.00 1.24 -5.52
C VAL A 88 -7.19 1.44 -7.04
N ASN A 89 -6.18 1.10 -7.85
CA ASN A 89 -6.27 1.22 -9.30
C ASN A 89 -7.10 0.10 -9.93
N ASP A 90 -7.18 -1.07 -9.31
CA ASP A 90 -8.09 -2.14 -9.72
C ASP A 90 -9.55 -1.69 -9.52
N ALA A 91 -9.86 -1.09 -8.39
CA ALA A 91 -11.17 -0.53 -8.10
C ALA A 91 -11.51 0.64 -9.04
N TRP A 92 -10.56 1.55 -9.28
CA TRP A 92 -10.76 2.72 -10.14
C TRP A 92 -11.11 2.32 -11.57
N GLU A 93 -10.42 1.34 -12.15
CA GLU A 93 -10.70 0.83 -13.48
C GLU A 93 -12.11 0.25 -13.60
N ASN A 94 -12.62 -0.38 -12.55
CA ASN A 94 -14.01 -0.87 -12.50
C ASN A 94 -15.03 0.26 -12.33
N TYR A 95 -14.63 1.38 -11.74
CA TYR A 95 -15.52 2.54 -11.57
C TYR A 95 -15.71 3.33 -12.86
N VAL A 96 -14.68 3.42 -13.71
CA VAL A 96 -14.71 4.17 -14.97
C VAL A 96 -14.41 3.27 -16.18
N PRO A 97 -15.23 2.23 -16.43
CA PRO A 97 -14.96 1.23 -17.46
C PRO A 97 -14.88 1.81 -18.88
N GLU A 98 -15.50 2.96 -19.13
CA GLU A 98 -15.48 3.64 -20.43
C GLU A 98 -14.11 4.22 -20.79
N GLN A 99 -13.29 4.52 -19.78
CA GLN A 99 -11.93 5.05 -19.95
C GLN A 99 -10.89 3.93 -20.12
N TYR A 100 -11.25 2.71 -19.79
CA TYR A 100 -10.38 1.56 -19.83
C TYR A 100 -11.05 0.40 -20.53
N PRO A 101 -10.34 -0.38 -21.35
CA PRO A 101 -10.90 -1.59 -21.90
C PRO A 101 -11.31 -2.55 -20.78
N PRO A 102 -12.30 -3.45 -21.01
CA PRO A 102 -12.75 -4.39 -19.99
C PRO A 102 -11.57 -5.10 -19.34
N LEU A 103 -11.62 -5.27 -18.02
CA LEU A 103 -10.59 -5.93 -17.24
C LEU A 103 -10.34 -7.35 -17.77
N LEU A 104 -9.35 -7.47 -18.64
CA LEU A 104 -8.86 -8.77 -19.11
C LEU A 104 -8.05 -9.51 -18.04
N ARG A 105 -7.69 -8.80 -16.97
CA ARG A 105 -6.83 -9.29 -15.87
C ARG A 105 -7.42 -8.92 -14.51
N PRO A 106 -8.43 -9.65 -14.03
CA PRO A 106 -9.13 -9.36 -12.78
C PRO A 106 -8.19 -9.46 -11.57
N MET A 107 -8.51 -8.71 -10.51
CA MET A 107 -7.72 -8.66 -9.27
C MET A 107 -7.58 -10.03 -8.60
N GLU A 108 -8.68 -10.76 -8.47
CA GLU A 108 -8.78 -11.98 -7.66
C GLU A 108 -7.71 -13.04 -7.97
N PRO A 109 -7.57 -13.57 -9.20
CA PRO A 109 -6.59 -14.63 -9.45
C PRO A 109 -5.16 -14.15 -9.25
N HIS A 110 -4.87 -12.88 -9.54
CA HIS A 110 -3.51 -12.34 -9.42
C HIS A 110 -3.13 -12.11 -7.97
N ILE A 111 -4.01 -11.54 -7.15
CA ILE A 111 -3.72 -11.31 -5.73
C ILE A 111 -3.60 -12.63 -4.95
N LYS A 112 -4.45 -13.61 -5.25
CA LYS A 112 -4.35 -14.96 -4.66
C LYS A 112 -2.99 -15.60 -4.98
N GLU A 113 -2.55 -15.47 -6.23
CA GLU A 113 -1.29 -16.04 -6.67
C GLU A 113 -0.08 -15.27 -6.07
N VAL A 114 -0.18 -13.95 -5.90
CA VAL A 114 0.83 -13.16 -5.18
C VAL A 114 1.02 -13.69 -3.76
N TYR A 115 -0.07 -13.88 -2.99
CA TYR A 115 0.01 -14.42 -1.64
C TYR A 115 0.55 -15.84 -1.61
N ARG A 116 0.03 -16.71 -2.50
CA ARG A 116 0.47 -18.10 -2.59
C ARG A 116 1.98 -18.19 -2.85
N ARG A 117 2.49 -17.40 -3.80
CA ARG A 117 3.91 -17.40 -4.15
C ARG A 117 4.79 -16.83 -3.04
N ILE A 118 4.39 -15.74 -2.39
CA ILE A 118 5.12 -15.20 -1.25
C ILE A 118 5.24 -16.26 -0.17
N LYS A 119 4.14 -16.94 0.18
CA LYS A 119 4.14 -17.99 1.22
C LYS A 119 4.98 -19.20 0.84
N ALA A 120 4.94 -19.62 -0.41
CA ALA A 120 5.67 -20.81 -0.90
C ALA A 120 7.17 -20.55 -1.11
N GLU A 121 7.53 -19.39 -1.66
CA GLU A 121 8.91 -19.08 -2.06
C GLU A 121 9.69 -18.31 -0.97
N LEU A 122 8.97 -17.69 -0.03
CA LEU A 122 9.53 -16.90 1.08
C LEU A 122 8.88 -17.28 2.43
N PRO A 123 8.94 -18.54 2.86
CA PRO A 123 8.14 -19.04 4.00
C PRO A 123 8.47 -18.37 5.35
N SER A 124 9.65 -17.78 5.49
CA SER A 124 10.07 -17.07 6.72
C SER A 124 9.77 -15.57 6.68
N THR A 125 9.37 -15.03 5.53
CA THR A 125 9.11 -13.60 5.35
C THR A 125 7.80 -13.20 6.02
N LYS A 126 7.83 -12.10 6.77
CA LYS A 126 6.63 -11.48 7.33
C LYS A 126 5.96 -10.57 6.30
N LEU A 127 4.63 -10.56 6.29
CA LEU A 127 3.85 -9.77 5.36
C LEU A 127 2.84 -8.88 6.09
N ILE A 128 2.95 -7.57 5.88
CA ILE A 128 1.91 -6.58 6.22
C ILE A 128 1.16 -6.23 4.93
N THR A 129 -0.13 -6.48 4.89
CA THR A 129 -1.01 -6.01 3.82
C THR A 129 -1.72 -4.73 4.29
N LEU A 130 -1.59 -3.68 3.51
CA LEU A 130 -2.34 -2.43 3.67
C LEU A 130 -3.52 -2.48 2.72
N LEU A 131 -4.74 -2.41 3.24
CA LEU A 131 -5.94 -2.28 2.41
C LEU A 131 -6.03 -0.84 1.88
N PRO A 132 -6.43 -0.63 0.61
CA PRO A 132 -6.51 0.70 0.02
C PRO A 132 -7.58 1.57 0.71
N PHE A 133 -7.61 2.84 0.35
CA PHE A 133 -8.49 3.85 0.95
C PHE A 133 -8.83 4.94 -0.05
N MET A 134 -9.87 5.71 0.27
CA MET A 134 -10.14 7.02 -0.31
C MET A 134 -10.48 8.01 0.82
N ILE A 135 -10.08 9.25 0.64
CA ILE A 135 -10.37 10.37 1.55
C ILE A 135 -11.43 11.25 0.87
N HIS A 136 -12.45 11.66 1.62
CA HIS A 136 -13.62 12.37 1.09
C HIS A 136 -13.32 13.87 0.87
N THR A 137 -12.47 14.18 -0.10
CA THR A 137 -12.07 15.57 -0.44
C THR A 137 -12.73 16.09 -1.70
N ILE A 138 -13.18 15.23 -2.60
CA ILE A 138 -13.74 15.57 -3.91
C ILE A 138 -15.10 14.90 -4.02
N GLU A 139 -16.18 15.72 -4.08
CA GLU A 139 -17.55 15.24 -4.08
C GLU A 139 -17.85 14.33 -5.27
N GLU A 140 -17.34 14.66 -6.45
CA GLU A 140 -17.51 13.87 -7.67
C GLU A 140 -16.91 12.46 -7.58
N LYS A 141 -16.01 12.23 -6.65
CA LYS A 141 -15.40 10.91 -6.40
C LYS A 141 -16.14 10.07 -5.35
N LEU A 142 -17.09 10.65 -4.60
CA LEU A 142 -17.80 9.90 -3.55
C LEU A 142 -18.47 8.60 -4.07
N PRO A 143 -19.05 8.55 -5.29
CA PRO A 143 -19.58 7.29 -5.81
C PRO A 143 -18.54 6.18 -5.97
N PHE A 144 -17.27 6.52 -6.16
CA PHE A 144 -16.18 5.56 -6.23
C PHE A 144 -15.98 4.80 -4.92
N GLN A 145 -16.30 5.41 -3.76
CA GLN A 145 -16.14 4.76 -2.45
C GLN A 145 -16.85 3.40 -2.40
N LYS A 146 -18.07 3.31 -2.94
CA LYS A 146 -18.84 2.06 -2.95
C LYS A 146 -18.13 0.94 -3.72
N VAL A 147 -17.50 1.28 -4.84
CA VAL A 147 -16.71 0.31 -5.63
C VAL A 147 -15.46 -0.08 -4.86
N LEU A 148 -14.77 0.90 -4.28
CA LEU A 148 -13.55 0.66 -3.51
C LEU A 148 -13.82 -0.21 -2.27
N ASP A 149 -14.94 -0.01 -1.58
CA ASP A 149 -15.32 -0.81 -0.40
C ASP A 149 -15.44 -2.30 -0.74
N ALA A 150 -16.05 -2.63 -1.88
CA ALA A 150 -16.14 -4.01 -2.34
C ALA A 150 -14.73 -4.61 -2.60
N PHE A 151 -13.83 -3.84 -3.22
CA PHE A 151 -12.45 -4.26 -3.43
C PHE A 151 -11.65 -4.39 -2.12
N ILE A 152 -11.91 -3.53 -1.15
CA ILE A 152 -11.31 -3.63 0.20
C ILE A 152 -11.74 -4.93 0.89
N ASP A 153 -13.02 -5.28 0.80
CA ASP A 153 -13.55 -6.50 1.41
C ASP A 153 -12.97 -7.76 0.75
N ASP A 154 -12.87 -7.79 -0.56
CA ASP A 154 -12.22 -8.87 -1.29
C ASP A 154 -10.74 -9.00 -0.90
N LEU A 155 -9.98 -7.89 -0.92
CA LEU A 155 -8.57 -7.89 -0.51
C LEU A 155 -8.40 -8.35 0.94
N ARG A 156 -9.30 -7.94 1.84
CA ARG A 156 -9.30 -8.39 3.24
C ARG A 156 -9.51 -9.89 3.33
N GLN A 157 -10.47 -10.43 2.56
CA GLN A 157 -10.72 -11.87 2.51
C GLN A 157 -9.47 -12.64 2.06
N TYR A 158 -8.81 -12.18 1.00
CA TYR A 158 -7.61 -12.83 0.46
C TYR A 158 -6.37 -12.65 1.36
N ALA A 159 -6.25 -11.54 2.07
CA ALA A 159 -5.16 -11.29 3.01
C ALA A 159 -5.31 -12.13 4.29
N THR A 160 -6.56 -12.44 4.70
CA THR A 160 -6.84 -13.24 5.89
C THR A 160 -6.24 -14.63 5.77
N GLY A 161 -5.41 -15.02 6.74
CA GLY A 161 -4.66 -16.29 6.74
C GLY A 161 -3.43 -16.33 5.82
N ASN A 162 -3.18 -15.26 5.03
CA ASN A 162 -2.01 -15.14 4.15
C ASN A 162 -1.04 -14.04 4.58
N ALA A 163 -1.52 -12.97 5.20
CA ALA A 163 -0.71 -11.91 5.78
C ALA A 163 -0.56 -12.09 7.30
N ASP A 164 0.59 -11.69 7.86
CA ASP A 164 0.83 -11.68 9.32
C ASP A 164 0.07 -10.54 10.01
N GLU A 165 -0.07 -9.39 9.32
CA GLU A 165 -0.85 -8.24 9.76
C GLU A 165 -1.62 -7.64 8.59
N ILE A 166 -2.86 -7.21 8.86
CA ILE A 166 -3.70 -6.48 7.91
C ILE A 166 -4.00 -5.11 8.52
N ILE A 167 -3.69 -4.05 7.79
CA ILE A 167 -3.98 -2.67 8.19
C ILE A 167 -5.06 -2.11 7.26
N ASP A 168 -6.22 -1.85 7.81
CA ASP A 168 -7.34 -1.22 7.11
C ASP A 168 -7.11 0.31 7.07
N LEU A 169 -6.50 0.78 5.99
CA LEU A 169 -6.22 2.22 5.86
C LEU A 169 -7.48 3.05 5.73
N GLN A 170 -8.59 2.51 5.20
CA GLN A 170 -9.85 3.26 5.17
C GLN A 170 -10.32 3.60 6.59
N LYS A 171 -10.27 2.61 7.51
CA LYS A 171 -10.61 2.88 8.93
C LYS A 171 -9.63 3.84 9.59
N VAL A 172 -8.34 3.73 9.28
CA VAL A 172 -7.30 4.63 9.80
C VAL A 172 -7.55 6.07 9.36
N PHE A 173 -7.91 6.29 8.09
CA PHE A 173 -8.21 7.62 7.58
C PHE A 173 -9.56 8.15 8.08
N ASN A 174 -10.60 7.32 8.16
CA ASN A 174 -11.88 7.71 8.76
C ASN A 174 -11.70 8.22 10.21
N GLU A 175 -10.78 7.64 10.96
CA GLU A 175 -10.47 8.13 12.31
C GLU A 175 -9.70 9.45 12.27
N ALA A 176 -8.74 9.60 11.36
CA ALA A 176 -7.98 10.84 11.20
C ALA A 176 -8.86 12.02 10.74
N GLU A 177 -9.85 11.78 9.89
CA GLU A 177 -10.81 12.79 9.38
C GLU A 177 -11.69 13.38 10.51
N LYS A 178 -11.87 12.72 11.65
CA LYS A 178 -12.64 13.26 12.76
C LYS A 178 -12.00 14.52 13.38
N SER A 179 -10.69 14.70 13.22
CA SER A 179 -9.93 15.80 13.82
C SER A 179 -9.06 16.58 12.82
N THR A 180 -9.08 16.17 11.56
CA THR A 180 -8.21 16.76 10.54
C THR A 180 -9.02 17.00 9.28
N ASP A 181 -8.90 18.18 8.67
CA ASP A 181 -9.50 18.46 7.36
C ASP A 181 -9.02 17.43 6.33
N PRO A 182 -9.94 16.70 5.68
CA PRO A 182 -9.63 15.70 4.66
C PRO A 182 -8.68 16.20 3.57
N TYR A 183 -8.82 17.47 3.16
CA TYR A 183 -7.96 18.09 2.14
C TYR A 183 -6.48 18.17 2.56
N LEU A 184 -6.22 18.25 3.87
CA LEU A 184 -4.85 18.21 4.40
C LEU A 184 -4.25 16.80 4.39
N LEU A 185 -5.09 15.74 4.30
CA LEU A 185 -4.67 14.35 4.24
C LEU A 185 -4.40 13.88 2.82
N ALA A 186 -5.32 14.16 1.88
CA ALA A 186 -5.13 13.92 0.44
C ALA A 186 -5.97 14.91 -0.37
N ARG A 187 -5.35 15.73 -1.19
CA ARG A 187 -6.04 16.79 -1.93
C ARG A 187 -6.95 16.28 -3.04
N ASP A 188 -6.60 15.16 -3.64
CA ASP A 188 -7.38 14.50 -4.70
C ASP A 188 -8.16 13.27 -4.20
N GLY A 189 -8.14 13.04 -2.89
CA GLY A 189 -8.81 11.93 -2.23
C GLY A 189 -8.05 10.60 -2.28
N ILE A 190 -7.00 10.48 -3.09
CA ILE A 190 -6.27 9.22 -3.34
C ILE A 190 -4.80 9.32 -2.94
N HIS A 191 -4.10 10.39 -3.33
CA HIS A 191 -2.67 10.53 -3.11
C HIS A 191 -2.40 11.33 -1.83
N PRO A 192 -1.85 10.70 -0.78
CA PRO A 192 -1.61 11.35 0.50
C PRO A 192 -0.64 12.53 0.38
N THR A 193 -0.92 13.61 1.11
CA THR A 193 0.04 14.66 1.40
C THR A 193 1.13 14.15 2.35
N ASP A 194 2.07 15.00 2.73
CA ASP A 194 3.07 14.64 3.77
C ASP A 194 2.39 14.23 5.09
N LEU A 195 1.26 14.87 5.45
CA LEU A 195 0.47 14.51 6.63
C LEU A 195 -0.23 13.16 6.46
N GLY A 196 -0.91 12.94 5.32
CA GLY A 196 -1.54 11.65 5.04
C GLY A 196 -0.53 10.50 5.02
N HIS A 197 0.65 10.71 4.44
CA HIS A 197 1.73 9.73 4.52
C HIS A 197 2.20 9.46 5.95
N SER A 198 2.17 10.47 6.84
CA SER A 198 2.52 10.27 8.25
C SER A 198 1.47 9.43 8.99
N VAL A 199 0.19 9.55 8.61
CA VAL A 199 -0.89 8.69 9.14
C VAL A 199 -0.64 7.23 8.77
N ILE A 200 -0.31 6.94 7.50
CA ILE A 200 0.02 5.59 7.05
C ILE A 200 1.25 5.05 7.78
N ALA A 201 2.31 5.86 7.87
CA ALA A 201 3.56 5.44 8.53
C ALA A 201 3.33 5.08 10.00
N LYS A 202 2.53 5.88 10.72
CA LYS A 202 2.16 5.62 12.12
C LYS A 202 1.42 4.29 12.25
N ALA A 203 0.41 4.04 11.42
CA ALA A 203 -0.36 2.80 11.45
C ALA A 203 0.51 1.55 11.20
N ILE A 204 1.52 1.65 10.32
CA ILE A 204 2.48 0.56 10.09
C ILE A 204 3.37 0.36 11.32
N LEU A 205 3.92 1.44 11.89
CA LEU A 205 4.84 1.38 13.03
C LEU A 205 4.16 0.80 14.28
N GLU A 206 2.86 1.02 14.47
CA GLU A 206 2.06 0.42 15.55
C GLU A 206 1.93 -1.12 15.43
N LYS A 207 2.22 -1.70 14.27
CA LYS A 207 2.24 -3.17 14.03
C LYS A 207 3.63 -3.79 14.14
N ILE A 208 4.66 -2.98 14.35
CA ILE A 208 6.04 -3.41 14.47
C ILE A 208 6.50 -3.24 15.92
N ALA A 209 7.01 -4.32 16.51
CA ALA A 209 7.67 -4.30 17.82
C ALA A 209 9.16 -3.96 17.65
N TYR A 210 9.71 -3.20 18.59
CA TYR A 210 11.13 -2.82 18.63
C TYR A 210 11.77 -3.18 19.96
#